data_ac9849d8ec76bea5dd070f766f1372bb
#
_entry.id   ac9849d8ec76bea5dd070f766f1372bb
#
_cell.length_a   1.000
_cell.length_b   1.000
_cell.length_c   1.000
_cell.angle_alpha   90.00
_cell.angle_beta   90.00
_cell.angle_gamma   90.00
#
_symmetry.space_group_name_H-M   'P 1'
#
loop_
_entity.id
_entity.type
_entity.pdbx_description
1 polymer ?
#
loop_
_entity_poly.entity_id
_entity_poly.type
_entity_poly.pdbx_seq_one_letter_code
_entity_poly.pdbx_strand_id
1 'polypeptide(L)'
;METYTALNTAVAQSGDADAIDVEIFSGDDVVRRCVQAIHQAGKVVVGSNHDFDKTPSKSDLIYRLRKMQDLGADIPKIAVMPQSAADVITLLDATQEMHTKYADRPIITMSMSSGVISRLCGEYFGSSMTF
;
A
#
# COMPACT_ATOMS: atom_id res chain seq x y z
N MET A 1 7.75 -4.67 18.32
CA MET A 1 8.30 -4.91 16.98
C MET A 1 8.57 -6.39 16.69
N GLU A 2 9.19 -7.14 17.60
CA GLU A 2 9.34 -8.61 17.45
C GLU A 2 8.01 -9.34 17.33
N THR A 3 7.01 -8.94 18.14
CA THR A 3 5.66 -9.51 18.10
C THR A 3 4.97 -9.29 16.75
N TYR A 4 5.17 -8.14 16.13
CA TYR A 4 4.59 -7.83 14.81
C TYR A 4 5.15 -8.75 13.71
N THR A 5 6.48 -8.87 13.66
CA THR A 5 7.14 -9.79 12.71
C THR A 5 6.73 -11.25 12.97
N ALA A 6 6.70 -11.66 14.24
CA ALA A 6 6.31 -13.03 14.61
C ALA A 6 4.86 -13.35 14.20
N LEU A 7 3.94 -12.42 14.40
CA LEU A 7 2.53 -12.59 14.01
C LEU A 7 2.41 -12.74 12.49
N ASN A 8 2.98 -11.81 11.72
CA ASN A 8 2.90 -11.87 10.26
C ASN A 8 3.56 -13.15 9.69
N THR A 9 4.68 -13.57 10.28
CA THR A 9 5.34 -14.82 9.90
C THR A 9 4.45 -16.04 10.19
N ALA A 10 3.84 -16.09 11.38
CA ALA A 10 2.96 -17.19 11.76
C ALA A 10 1.73 -17.29 10.84
N VAL A 11 1.10 -16.15 10.51
CA VAL A 11 -0.02 -16.11 9.57
C VAL A 11 0.41 -16.57 8.18
N ALA A 12 1.57 -16.14 7.68
CA ALA A 12 2.08 -16.58 6.39
C ALA A 12 2.33 -18.10 6.34
N GLN A 13 2.84 -18.67 7.45
CA GLN A 13 3.15 -20.09 7.57
C GLN A 13 1.92 -20.97 7.83
N SER A 14 0.81 -20.42 8.36
CA SER A 14 -0.41 -21.19 8.62
C SER A 14 -1.05 -21.76 7.35
N GLY A 15 -0.86 -21.09 6.22
CA GLY A 15 -1.49 -21.45 4.95
C GLY A 15 -2.90 -20.86 4.76
N ASP A 16 -3.44 -20.19 5.76
CA ASP A 16 -4.83 -19.68 5.76
C ASP A 16 -4.97 -18.32 5.03
N ALA A 17 -3.85 -17.68 4.67
CA ALA A 17 -3.84 -16.42 3.94
C ALA A 17 -2.93 -16.52 2.70
N ASP A 18 -3.36 -15.92 1.60
CA ASP A 18 -2.59 -15.85 0.36
C ASP A 18 -1.74 -14.57 0.24
N ALA A 19 -2.18 -13.51 0.89
CA ALA A 19 -1.49 -12.23 0.95
C ALA A 19 -1.48 -11.68 2.38
N ILE A 20 -0.36 -11.07 2.77
CA ILE A 20 -0.16 -10.50 4.11
C ILE A 20 0.09 -9.00 3.98
N ASP A 21 -0.67 -8.20 4.71
CA ASP A 21 -0.49 -6.75 4.78
C ASP A 21 0.64 -6.39 5.77
N VAL A 22 1.61 -5.61 5.32
CA VAL A 22 2.75 -5.13 6.11
C VAL A 22 2.81 -3.61 6.04
N GLU A 23 2.58 -2.96 7.18
CA GLU A 23 2.65 -1.49 7.31
C GLU A 23 4.10 -1.01 7.20
N ILE A 24 4.41 -0.16 6.21
CA ILE A 24 5.80 0.21 5.87
C ILE A 24 6.49 1.12 6.88
N PHE A 25 5.75 1.86 7.69
CA PHE A 25 6.32 2.72 8.73
C PHE A 25 6.60 1.99 10.05
N SER A 26 6.59 0.66 10.04
CA SER A 26 7.07 -0.17 11.16
C SER A 26 8.60 -0.19 11.31
N GLY A 27 9.33 0.48 10.40
CA GLY A 27 10.79 0.49 10.33
C GLY A 27 11.32 -0.42 9.23
N ASP A 28 12.27 0.08 8.42
CA ASP A 28 12.72 -0.60 7.19
C ASP A 28 13.25 -2.01 7.45
N ASP A 29 14.02 -2.22 8.53
CA ASP A 29 14.54 -3.54 8.89
C ASP A 29 13.44 -4.53 9.29
N VAL A 30 12.41 -4.04 9.98
CA VAL A 30 11.24 -4.84 10.35
C VAL A 30 10.46 -5.25 9.11
N VAL A 31 10.21 -4.29 8.21
CA VAL A 31 9.51 -4.54 6.95
C VAL A 31 10.27 -5.56 6.11
N ARG A 32 11.58 -5.41 5.93
CA ARG A 32 12.41 -6.36 5.15
C ARG A 32 12.37 -7.77 5.73
N ARG A 33 12.41 -7.91 7.05
CA ARG A 33 12.27 -9.23 7.71
C ARG A 33 10.89 -9.84 7.48
N CYS A 34 9.82 -9.05 7.59
CA CYS A 34 8.47 -9.52 7.29
C CYS A 34 8.34 -9.97 5.82
N VAL A 35 8.79 -9.14 4.88
CA VAL A 35 8.78 -9.45 3.45
C VAL A 35 9.51 -10.77 3.17
N GLN A 36 10.72 -10.91 3.70
CA GLN A 36 11.52 -12.13 3.51
C GLN A 36 10.81 -13.37 4.07
N ALA A 37 10.26 -13.30 5.28
CA ALA A 37 9.57 -14.43 5.91
C ALA A 37 8.29 -14.82 5.15
N ILE A 38 7.52 -13.82 4.68
CA ILE A 38 6.30 -14.03 3.91
C ILE A 38 6.61 -14.67 2.56
N HIS A 39 7.63 -14.16 1.85
CA HIS A 39 8.08 -14.74 0.58
C HIS A 39 8.62 -16.16 0.75
N GLN A 40 9.35 -16.46 1.83
CA GLN A 40 9.81 -17.83 2.13
C GLN A 40 8.64 -18.80 2.36
N ALA A 41 7.51 -18.31 2.86
CA ALA A 41 6.27 -19.09 2.97
C ALA A 41 5.49 -19.19 1.64
N GLY A 42 6.00 -18.61 0.53
CA GLY A 42 5.34 -18.61 -0.77
C GLY A 42 4.12 -17.70 -0.87
N LYS A 43 4.05 -16.67 -0.01
CA LYS A 43 2.91 -15.74 0.06
C LYS A 43 3.23 -14.36 -0.49
N VAL A 44 2.18 -13.60 -0.82
CA VAL A 44 2.26 -12.24 -1.39
C VAL A 44 2.32 -11.20 -0.27
N VAL A 45 3.10 -10.15 -0.46
CA VAL A 45 3.19 -9.02 0.46
C VAL A 45 2.43 -7.81 -0.09
N VAL A 46 1.41 -7.36 0.65
CA VAL A 46 0.81 -6.04 0.47
C VAL A 46 1.55 -5.07 1.38
N GLY A 47 2.42 -4.23 0.81
CA GLY A 47 3.10 -3.18 1.58
C GLY A 47 2.18 -1.98 1.72
N SER A 48 1.74 -1.66 2.93
CA SER A 48 0.69 -0.68 3.14
C SER A 48 1.11 0.54 3.94
N ASN A 49 0.38 1.62 3.74
CA ASN A 49 0.38 2.79 4.59
C ASN A 49 -1.01 3.40 4.68
N HIS A 50 -1.39 3.79 5.87
CA HIS A 50 -2.68 4.41 6.16
C HIS A 50 -2.44 5.78 6.81
N ASP A 51 -3.04 6.82 6.22
CA ASP A 51 -3.11 8.16 6.83
C ASP A 51 -4.58 8.47 7.12
N PHE A 52 -4.96 8.31 8.38
CA PHE A 52 -6.35 8.50 8.82
C PHE A 52 -6.72 9.96 9.06
N ASP A 53 -5.74 10.87 9.01
CA ASP A 53 -5.94 12.28 9.36
C ASP A 53 -6.02 13.18 8.13
N LYS A 54 -5.27 12.87 7.09
CA LYS A 54 -5.13 13.75 5.91
C LYS A 54 -4.74 13.00 4.63
N THR A 55 -4.74 13.73 3.53
CA THR A 55 -4.12 13.34 2.27
C THR A 55 -2.75 14.04 2.15
N PRO A 56 -1.65 13.30 2.15
CA PRO A 56 -0.31 13.86 1.89
C PRO A 56 -0.20 14.49 0.49
N SER A 57 0.85 15.25 0.26
CA SER A 57 1.14 15.81 -1.06
C SER A 57 1.34 14.71 -2.10
N LYS A 58 1.09 15.02 -3.38
CA LYS A 58 1.32 14.09 -4.49
C LYS A 58 2.71 13.48 -4.47
N SER A 59 3.75 14.29 -4.24
CA SER A 59 5.13 13.82 -4.19
C SER A 59 5.40 12.87 -3.03
N ASP A 60 4.77 13.09 -1.87
CA ASP A 60 4.90 12.22 -0.71
C ASP A 60 4.15 10.89 -0.94
N LEU A 61 2.97 10.93 -1.54
CA LEU A 61 2.22 9.71 -1.93
C LEU A 61 3.06 8.83 -2.87
N ILE A 62 3.65 9.42 -3.90
CA ILE A 62 4.52 8.71 -4.86
C ILE A 62 5.76 8.16 -4.14
N TYR A 63 6.40 8.96 -3.27
CA TYR A 63 7.54 8.51 -2.49
C TYR A 63 7.20 7.28 -1.63
N ARG A 64 6.07 7.31 -0.92
CA ARG A 64 5.62 6.18 -0.07
C ARG A 64 5.40 4.92 -0.90
N LEU A 65 4.70 5.01 -2.03
CA LEU A 65 4.46 3.87 -2.92
C LEU A 65 5.77 3.30 -3.51
N ARG A 66 6.69 4.16 -3.93
CA ARG A 66 8.02 3.74 -4.40
C ARG A 66 8.82 3.06 -3.28
N LYS A 67 8.80 3.62 -2.08
CA LYS A 67 9.45 3.01 -0.92
C LYS A 67 8.92 1.60 -0.64
N MET A 68 7.63 1.35 -0.82
CA MET A 68 7.04 0.00 -0.70
C MET A 68 7.65 -0.96 -1.73
N GLN A 69 7.80 -0.53 -2.98
CA GLN A 69 8.48 -1.34 -4.02
C GLN A 69 9.94 -1.64 -3.61
N ASP A 70 10.68 -0.63 -3.17
CA ASP A 70 12.09 -0.77 -2.79
C ASP A 70 12.28 -1.68 -1.57
N LEU A 71 11.29 -1.77 -0.69
CA LEU A 71 11.28 -2.68 0.45
C LEU A 71 10.84 -4.12 0.09
N GLY A 72 10.41 -4.35 -1.15
CA GLY A 72 10.07 -5.67 -1.67
C GLY A 72 8.60 -6.05 -1.58
N ALA A 73 7.69 -5.10 -1.34
CA ALA A 73 6.26 -5.38 -1.41
C ALA A 73 5.85 -5.77 -2.83
N ASP A 74 5.02 -6.78 -2.96
CA ASP A 74 4.48 -7.21 -4.25
C ASP A 74 3.36 -6.30 -4.73
N ILE A 75 2.60 -5.74 -3.78
CA ILE A 75 1.50 -4.82 -4.04
C ILE A 75 1.62 -3.61 -3.10
N PRO A 76 2.19 -2.49 -3.53
CA PRO A 76 2.13 -1.23 -2.78
C PRO A 76 0.69 -0.74 -2.62
N LYS A 77 0.32 -0.36 -1.38
CA LYS A 77 -1.03 0.07 -1.04
C LYS A 77 -1.01 1.34 -0.20
N ILE A 78 -1.82 2.32 -0.55
CA ILE A 78 -1.99 3.53 0.25
C ILE A 78 -3.47 3.87 0.43
N ALA A 79 -3.86 4.19 1.66
CA ALA A 79 -5.19 4.67 2.00
C ALA A 79 -5.07 5.98 2.76
N VAL A 80 -5.75 7.03 2.30
CA VAL A 80 -5.63 8.38 2.88
C VAL A 80 -6.99 9.00 3.16
N MET A 81 -7.03 9.95 4.09
CA MET A 81 -8.25 10.64 4.47
C MET A 81 -8.35 11.99 3.74
N PRO A 82 -9.36 12.20 2.89
CA PRO A 82 -9.57 13.48 2.24
C PRO A 82 -10.24 14.49 3.21
N GLN A 83 -9.79 15.73 3.18
CA GLN A 83 -10.42 16.87 3.84
C GLN A 83 -11.24 17.72 2.85
N SER A 84 -11.06 17.47 1.54
CA SER A 84 -11.71 18.20 0.46
C SER A 84 -11.75 17.38 -0.83
N ALA A 85 -12.53 17.81 -1.82
CA ALA A 85 -12.50 17.23 -3.15
C ALA A 85 -11.11 17.34 -3.83
N ALA A 86 -10.35 18.39 -3.52
CA ALA A 86 -8.98 18.57 -4.03
C ALA A 86 -8.05 17.46 -3.55
N ASP A 87 -8.23 16.95 -2.34
CA ASP A 87 -7.46 15.82 -1.81
C ASP A 87 -7.73 14.53 -2.58
N VAL A 88 -8.97 14.30 -2.98
CA VAL A 88 -9.35 13.14 -3.82
C VAL A 88 -8.67 13.24 -5.18
N ILE A 89 -8.66 14.42 -5.79
CA ILE A 89 -7.96 14.68 -7.06
C ILE A 89 -6.46 14.45 -6.89
N THR A 90 -5.86 14.90 -5.79
CA THR A 90 -4.44 14.70 -5.48
C THR A 90 -4.10 13.21 -5.41
N LEU A 91 -4.93 12.39 -4.76
CA LEU A 91 -4.71 10.95 -4.71
C LEU A 91 -4.81 10.32 -6.11
N LEU A 92 -5.83 10.66 -6.90
CA LEU A 92 -6.02 10.11 -8.24
C LEU A 92 -4.87 10.51 -9.18
N ASP A 93 -4.39 11.75 -9.10
CA ASP A 93 -3.25 12.25 -9.87
C ASP A 93 -1.94 11.54 -9.45
N ALA A 94 -1.72 11.32 -8.14
CA ALA A 94 -0.59 10.54 -7.66
C ALA A 94 -0.65 9.08 -8.13
N THR A 95 -1.84 8.48 -8.14
CA THR A 95 -2.07 7.11 -8.63
C THR A 95 -1.70 6.99 -10.09
N GLN A 96 -2.20 7.89 -10.92
CA GLN A 96 -1.95 7.90 -12.35
C GLN A 96 -0.46 8.10 -12.66
N GLU A 97 0.21 9.03 -11.98
CA GLU A 97 1.64 9.25 -12.18
C GLU A 97 2.47 8.07 -11.68
N MET A 98 2.16 7.52 -10.52
CA MET A 98 2.84 6.32 -10.01
C MET A 98 2.71 5.17 -11.00
N HIS A 99 1.49 4.91 -11.48
CA HIS A 99 1.20 3.81 -12.41
C HIS A 99 1.95 3.97 -13.75
N THR A 100 1.99 5.18 -14.31
CA THR A 100 2.56 5.39 -15.65
C THR A 100 4.07 5.56 -15.68
N LYS A 101 4.67 6.04 -14.58
CA LYS A 101 6.10 6.40 -14.57
C LYS A 101 6.98 5.52 -13.69
N TYR A 102 6.44 4.94 -12.62
CA TYR A 102 7.26 4.34 -11.57
C TYR A 102 6.87 2.91 -11.18
N ALA A 103 5.59 2.54 -11.32
CA ALA A 103 5.15 1.22 -10.90
C ALA A 103 5.62 0.14 -11.87
N ASP A 104 6.30 -0.88 -11.35
CA ASP A 104 6.68 -2.10 -12.05
C ASP A 104 5.81 -3.30 -11.64
N ARG A 105 4.80 -3.05 -10.82
CA ARG A 105 3.89 -4.04 -10.20
C ARG A 105 2.52 -3.43 -9.93
N PRO A 106 1.48 -4.24 -9.62
CA PRO A 106 0.17 -3.72 -9.24
C PRO A 106 0.26 -2.78 -8.03
N ILE A 107 -0.55 -1.72 -8.01
CA ILE A 107 -0.68 -0.82 -6.88
C ILE A 107 -2.14 -0.71 -6.44
N ILE A 108 -2.37 -0.41 -5.17
CA ILE A 108 -3.70 -0.13 -4.61
C ILE A 108 -3.69 1.26 -4.00
N THR A 109 -4.62 2.10 -4.40
CA THR A 109 -4.78 3.43 -3.81
C THR A 109 -6.24 3.72 -3.51
N MET A 110 -6.50 4.39 -2.40
CA MET A 110 -7.84 4.80 -2.07
C MET A 110 -7.87 6.09 -1.25
N SER A 111 -8.88 6.89 -1.51
CA SER A 111 -9.31 7.99 -0.68
C SER A 111 -10.51 7.52 0.15
N MET A 112 -10.37 7.57 1.47
CA MET A 112 -11.37 7.04 2.40
C MET A 112 -12.58 7.97 2.55
N SER A 113 -13.59 7.56 3.29
CA SER A 113 -14.77 8.38 3.65
C SER A 113 -15.40 9.07 2.43
N SER A 114 -15.43 10.40 2.40
CA SER A 114 -16.00 11.19 1.29
C SER A 114 -15.28 11.00 -0.05
N GLY A 115 -14.11 10.35 -0.06
CA GLY A 115 -13.34 10.02 -1.26
C GLY A 115 -13.76 8.72 -1.95
N VAL A 116 -14.94 8.19 -1.67
CA VAL A 116 -15.44 6.91 -2.21
C VAL A 116 -15.37 6.82 -3.73
N ILE A 117 -15.47 7.93 -4.45
CA ILE A 117 -15.34 7.97 -5.91
C ILE A 117 -14.01 7.36 -6.39
N SER A 118 -12.92 7.50 -5.61
CA SER A 118 -11.62 6.90 -5.95
C SER A 118 -11.66 5.38 -6.01
N ARG A 119 -12.59 4.75 -5.31
CA ARG A 119 -12.77 3.29 -5.32
C ARG A 119 -13.58 2.83 -6.52
N LEU A 120 -14.48 3.68 -7.05
CA LEU A 120 -15.31 3.37 -8.21
C LEU A 120 -14.55 3.57 -9.53
N CYS A 121 -13.66 4.55 -9.60
CA CYS A 121 -12.91 4.89 -10.82
C CYS A 121 -11.40 4.56 -10.73
N GLY A 122 -10.95 3.92 -9.65
CA GLY A 122 -9.54 3.69 -9.38
C GLY A 122 -8.80 2.94 -10.49
N GLU A 123 -9.44 1.95 -11.10
CA GLU A 123 -8.88 1.19 -12.22
C GLU A 123 -8.48 2.09 -13.40
N TYR A 124 -9.30 3.08 -13.73
CA TYR A 124 -9.00 4.03 -14.81
C TYR A 124 -7.72 4.81 -14.56
N PHE A 125 -7.37 5.07 -13.30
CA PHE A 125 -6.15 5.77 -12.89
C PHE A 125 -4.96 4.83 -12.59
N GLY A 126 -5.17 3.51 -12.62
CA GLY A 126 -4.10 2.52 -12.44
C GLY A 126 -4.09 1.83 -11.08
N SER A 127 -5.10 1.99 -10.24
CA SER A 127 -5.28 1.18 -9.03
C SER A 127 -5.84 -0.19 -9.40
N SER A 128 -5.20 -1.25 -8.94
CA SER A 128 -5.50 -2.62 -9.39
C SER A 128 -6.58 -3.32 -8.57
N MET A 129 -6.97 -2.78 -7.43
CA MET A 129 -7.94 -3.39 -6.51
C MET A 129 -8.69 -2.32 -5.72
N THR A 130 -9.90 -2.65 -5.34
CA THR A 130 -10.72 -1.85 -4.40
C THR A 130 -11.45 -2.77 -3.42
N PHE A 131 -11.85 -2.21 -2.28
CA PHE A 131 -12.66 -2.90 -1.26
C PHE A 131 -13.43 -1.92 -0.38
#